data_c6004b635b5978cec1021b8fa0b1202a
#
_entry.id   c6004b635b5978cec1021b8fa0b1202a
#
_cell.length_a   1.000
_cell.length_b   1.000
_cell.length_c   1.000
_cell.angle_alpha   90.00
_cell.angle_beta   90.00
_cell.angle_gamma   90.00
#
_symmetry.space_group_name_H-M   'P 1'
#
loop_
_entity.id
_entity.type
_entity.pdbx_description
1 polymer ?
#
loop_
_entity_poly.entity_id
_entity_poly.type
_entity_poly.pdbx_seq_one_letter_code
_entity_poly.pdbx_strand_id
1 'polypeptide(L)'
;MLACPACDSNRSGSGKIDARRTTTAIHPVVTKPPPLHDVVADGLLGPYPAENFVISTGRDDKNASLPQALWYFADETIALPSTAQSVAGFTPGVTARSDVAAWAATHAPGAPIDYPPLIWVAAPDILHGARLSVDGSRLAAGQEKWSFDTVAKIPLNRAYYDASSAAFLAARTMSTRGTAHGDRFVARTLWPEDFRVDLAAPLRQVAATPHGIRRLVREEPQGGAQSPFAAFTLWERTAGTRTWRDKPVLALMLNGAQGDDDEAHGGHFAIVTGRVGHDGAMSNWLVNNFYTLDAYSEKGIIAAPTPLDNYLADLNSGQAWYRPSYLLVAVLADDRAADYVQSALSRVYNQFYRHQLAYQHATMNCASISVDVLRALGWKMRVRGPTSRLLAAVSLPYFAVQERSIERAVQTYDYLTEDRTRLFPAAAFEDIGTDLLLLARGRRRPAGAFERALARDLDALVFLRVPQIPSSRAWGDYPIVTAWEYTARIPSDPAKQQIVPVPPRPFPPTLRDPDLLPPPRRRGERALAVWAVLSVVGIPWLFWRWWRARTVSVR
;
A
#
# COMPACT_ATOMS: atom_id res chain seq x y z
N MET A 1 8.26 25.52 2.48
CA MET A 1 7.06 25.67 2.75
C MET A 1 6.30 24.69 1.92
N LEU A 2 5.19 24.19 2.27
CA LEU A 2 4.89 22.78 2.13
C LEU A 2 3.68 22.59 1.21
N ALA A 3 3.86 22.77 -0.10
CA ALA A 3 2.95 22.13 -1.05
C ALA A 3 3.59 20.80 -1.45
N CYS A 4 2.93 19.69 -1.19
CA CYS A 4 3.38 18.38 -1.61
C CYS A 4 3.16 18.25 -3.12
N PRO A 5 4.20 18.32 -3.98
CA PRO A 5 4.03 18.20 -5.42
C PRO A 5 3.67 16.77 -5.88
N ALA A 6 3.84 15.79 -5.01
CA ALA A 6 3.50 14.39 -5.30
C ALA A 6 1.98 14.11 -5.33
N CYS A 7 1.14 15.12 -5.02
CA CYS A 7 -0.32 14.98 -5.02
C CYS A 7 -1.00 15.41 -6.33
N ASP A 8 -0.25 15.90 -7.31
CA ASP A 8 -0.81 16.44 -8.55
C ASP A 8 -0.69 15.45 -9.72
N SER A 9 -1.47 14.38 -9.71
CA SER A 9 -1.73 13.58 -10.92
C SER A 9 -2.84 14.18 -11.81
N ASN A 10 -3.36 15.37 -11.47
CA ASN A 10 -4.46 16.02 -12.19
C ASN A 10 -4.07 17.39 -12.79
N ARG A 11 -3.01 17.44 -13.60
CA ARG A 11 -2.88 18.53 -14.56
C ARG A 11 -3.54 18.10 -15.88
N SER A 12 -4.77 18.51 -16.08
CA SER A 12 -5.45 18.48 -17.38
C SER A 12 -4.80 19.52 -18.30
N GLY A 13 -3.78 19.11 -19.04
CA GLY A 13 -3.33 19.81 -20.22
C GLY A 13 -4.30 19.46 -21.36
N SER A 14 -5.15 20.41 -21.78
CA SER A 14 -6.01 20.27 -22.96
C SER A 14 -5.17 20.35 -24.23
N GLY A 15 -4.54 19.25 -24.61
CA GLY A 15 -3.99 19.02 -25.94
C GLY A 15 -4.97 18.17 -26.73
N LYS A 16 -5.63 18.77 -27.73
CA LYS A 16 -6.42 18.02 -28.72
C LYS A 16 -5.51 17.05 -29.44
N ILE A 17 -5.62 15.76 -29.13
CA ILE A 17 -5.02 14.68 -29.90
C ILE A 17 -6.11 14.14 -30.82
N ASP A 18 -5.84 14.26 -32.11
CA ASP A 18 -6.69 13.80 -33.20
C ASP A 18 -6.79 12.26 -33.18
N ALA A 19 -7.96 11.77 -32.82
CA ALA A 19 -8.23 10.34 -32.66
C ALA A 19 -8.60 9.71 -34.00
N ARG A 20 -7.59 9.36 -34.82
CA ARG A 20 -7.79 8.43 -35.93
C ARG A 20 -6.55 7.57 -36.14
N ARG A 21 -6.47 6.47 -35.42
CA ARG A 21 -5.84 5.21 -35.85
C ARG A 21 -6.49 4.05 -35.11
N THR A 22 -7.44 3.42 -35.73
CA THR A 22 -7.97 2.10 -35.36
C THR A 22 -6.87 1.07 -35.60
N THR A 23 -6.14 0.72 -34.55
CA THR A 23 -5.35 -0.50 -34.55
C THR A 23 -6.23 -1.59 -33.96
N THR A 24 -6.65 -2.51 -34.79
CA THR A 24 -7.30 -3.77 -34.37
C THR A 24 -6.30 -4.54 -33.52
N ALA A 25 -6.46 -4.49 -32.20
CA ALA A 25 -5.73 -5.34 -31.29
C ALA A 25 -6.20 -6.77 -31.51
N ILE A 26 -5.32 -7.65 -31.99
CA ILE A 26 -5.53 -9.09 -32.01
C ILE A 26 -5.50 -9.52 -30.54
N HIS A 27 -6.66 -9.73 -29.94
CA HIS A 27 -6.75 -10.30 -28.59
C HIS A 27 -6.39 -11.79 -28.68
N PRO A 28 -5.43 -12.28 -27.91
CA PRO A 28 -5.18 -13.71 -27.82
C PRO A 28 -6.42 -14.41 -27.25
N VAL A 29 -6.77 -15.54 -27.84
CA VAL A 29 -7.81 -16.43 -27.33
C VAL A 29 -7.36 -16.89 -25.94
N VAL A 30 -8.06 -16.46 -24.89
CA VAL A 30 -7.76 -16.86 -23.52
C VAL A 30 -8.08 -18.34 -23.40
N THR A 31 -7.05 -19.17 -23.35
CA THR A 31 -7.15 -20.56 -22.91
C THR A 31 -7.54 -20.57 -21.44
N LYS A 32 -8.30 -21.60 -21.02
CA LYS A 32 -8.76 -21.79 -19.65
C LYS A 32 -7.59 -21.52 -18.68
N PRO A 33 -7.76 -20.64 -17.68
CA PRO A 33 -6.69 -20.32 -16.76
C PRO A 33 -6.21 -21.59 -16.03
N PRO A 34 -4.91 -21.67 -15.70
CA PRO A 34 -4.36 -22.81 -14.95
C PRO A 34 -4.99 -22.92 -13.57
N PRO A 35 -4.96 -24.11 -12.97
CA PRO A 35 -5.42 -24.30 -11.59
C PRO A 35 -4.68 -23.41 -10.61
N LEU A 36 -5.35 -22.94 -9.56
CA LEU A 36 -4.77 -22.02 -8.58
C LEU A 36 -3.49 -22.54 -7.89
N HIS A 37 -3.35 -23.86 -7.73
CA HIS A 37 -2.15 -24.48 -7.15
C HIS A 37 -0.88 -24.22 -7.97
N ASP A 38 -1.00 -23.92 -9.25
CA ASP A 38 0.13 -23.52 -10.11
C ASP A 38 0.57 -22.08 -9.84
N VAL A 39 -0.26 -21.31 -9.15
CA VAL A 39 0.01 -19.88 -8.82
C VAL A 39 0.66 -19.71 -7.45
N VAL A 40 0.48 -20.68 -6.52
CA VAL A 40 0.92 -20.58 -5.13
C VAL A 40 1.67 -21.83 -4.71
N ALA A 41 3.00 -21.73 -4.58
CA ALA A 41 3.88 -22.85 -4.27
C ALA A 41 3.56 -23.56 -2.96
N ASP A 42 3.22 -22.80 -1.92
CA ASP A 42 3.00 -23.34 -0.57
C ASP A 42 1.53 -23.66 -0.30
N GLY A 43 0.69 -23.59 -1.31
CA GLY A 43 -0.75 -23.80 -1.17
C GLY A 43 -1.46 -22.71 -0.35
N LEU A 44 -0.84 -21.54 -0.18
CA LEU A 44 -1.37 -20.41 0.59
C LEU A 44 -1.42 -19.11 -0.22
N LEU A 45 -2.41 -18.27 0.08
CA LEU A 45 -2.53 -16.87 -0.28
C LEU A 45 -2.72 -16.07 1.02
N GLY A 46 -1.63 -15.59 1.59
CA GLY A 46 -1.63 -15.00 2.93
C GLY A 46 -1.99 -16.03 4.01
N PRO A 47 -3.04 -15.78 4.80
CA PRO A 47 -3.53 -16.75 5.78
C PRO A 47 -4.48 -17.80 5.18
N TYR A 48 -4.85 -17.68 3.89
CA TYR A 48 -5.89 -18.49 3.27
C TYR A 48 -5.33 -19.70 2.53
N PRO A 49 -5.97 -20.88 2.60
CA PRO A 49 -5.67 -22.01 1.70
C PRO A 49 -5.92 -21.60 0.25
N ALA A 50 -4.96 -21.85 -0.63
CA ALA A 50 -5.05 -21.46 -2.04
C ALA A 50 -6.18 -22.19 -2.79
N GLU A 51 -6.50 -23.42 -2.40
CA GLU A 51 -7.59 -24.24 -2.91
C GLU A 51 -8.99 -23.63 -2.72
N ASN A 52 -9.10 -22.65 -1.83
CA ASN A 52 -10.36 -21.93 -1.59
C ASN A 52 -10.59 -20.78 -2.58
N PHE A 53 -9.74 -20.65 -3.59
CA PHE A 53 -9.84 -19.63 -4.62
C PHE A 53 -9.88 -20.22 -6.02
N VAL A 54 -10.45 -19.46 -6.94
CA VAL A 54 -10.39 -19.73 -8.38
C VAL A 54 -9.69 -18.55 -9.06
N ILE A 55 -8.81 -18.86 -10.02
CA ILE A 55 -8.16 -17.85 -10.85
C ILE A 55 -9.14 -17.38 -11.92
N SER A 56 -9.23 -16.07 -12.08
CA SER A 56 -10.08 -15.43 -13.07
C SER A 56 -9.43 -14.16 -13.62
N THR A 57 -9.99 -13.65 -14.70
CA THR A 57 -9.81 -12.27 -15.13
C THR A 57 -11.10 -11.51 -14.88
N GLY A 58 -11.01 -10.21 -14.57
CA GLY A 58 -12.21 -9.41 -14.30
C GLY A 58 -13.21 -9.37 -15.46
N ARG A 59 -12.80 -9.73 -16.69
CA ARG A 59 -13.69 -9.78 -17.86
C ARG A 59 -14.54 -11.03 -17.96
N ASP A 60 -14.02 -12.15 -17.48
CA ASP A 60 -14.59 -13.46 -17.77
C ASP A 60 -15.51 -13.99 -16.66
N ASP A 61 -15.50 -13.33 -15.50
CA ASP A 61 -16.28 -13.78 -14.36
C ASP A 61 -17.69 -13.18 -14.35
N LYS A 62 -18.66 -14.03 -14.70
CA LYS A 62 -20.09 -13.67 -14.65
C LYS A 62 -20.70 -13.83 -13.26
N ASN A 63 -19.98 -14.46 -12.33
CA ASN A 63 -20.49 -14.89 -11.02
C ASN A 63 -20.01 -14.02 -9.85
N ALA A 64 -19.17 -13.00 -10.09
CA ALA A 64 -18.64 -12.21 -9.02
C ALA A 64 -19.72 -11.34 -8.35
N SER A 65 -19.73 -11.37 -7.05
CA SER A 65 -20.62 -10.58 -6.21
C SER A 65 -20.34 -9.06 -6.23
N LEU A 66 -19.27 -8.62 -6.88
CA LEU A 66 -18.81 -7.25 -6.91
C LEU A 66 -18.47 -6.78 -8.35
N PRO A 67 -19.48 -6.45 -9.17
CA PRO A 67 -19.28 -5.96 -10.54
C PRO A 67 -18.33 -4.76 -10.63
N GLN A 68 -18.31 -3.90 -9.59
CA GLN A 68 -17.44 -2.75 -9.49
C GLN A 68 -15.96 -3.16 -9.42
N ALA A 69 -15.62 -4.17 -8.58
CA ALA A 69 -14.27 -4.68 -8.48
C ALA A 69 -13.82 -5.30 -9.81
N LEU A 70 -14.68 -6.06 -10.47
CA LEU A 70 -14.37 -6.65 -11.78
C LEU A 70 -14.11 -5.62 -12.85
N TRP A 71 -14.81 -4.50 -12.82
CA TRP A 71 -14.54 -3.42 -13.75
C TRP A 71 -13.10 -2.86 -13.59
N TYR A 72 -12.61 -2.76 -12.34
CA TYR A 72 -11.22 -2.32 -12.08
C TYR A 72 -10.19 -3.34 -12.54
N PHE A 73 -10.47 -4.62 -12.36
CA PHE A 73 -9.55 -5.72 -12.65
C PHE A 73 -9.81 -6.40 -14.00
N ALA A 74 -10.50 -5.71 -14.93
CA ALA A 74 -10.91 -6.28 -16.21
C ALA A 74 -9.76 -6.90 -17.02
N ASP A 75 -8.55 -6.40 -16.87
CA ASP A 75 -7.34 -6.83 -17.59
C ASP A 75 -6.29 -7.49 -16.69
N GLU A 76 -6.66 -7.84 -15.45
CA GLU A 76 -5.74 -8.37 -14.46
C GLU A 76 -6.12 -9.80 -14.04
N THR A 77 -5.12 -10.59 -13.70
CA THR A 77 -5.34 -11.91 -13.10
C THR A 77 -5.61 -11.75 -11.61
N ILE A 78 -6.74 -12.28 -11.17
CA ILE A 78 -7.24 -12.21 -9.79
C ILE A 78 -7.58 -13.60 -9.28
N ALA A 79 -7.48 -13.79 -7.97
CA ALA A 79 -8.00 -14.95 -7.26
C ALA A 79 -9.30 -14.54 -6.56
N LEU A 80 -10.38 -15.23 -6.88
CA LEU A 80 -11.70 -15.05 -6.28
C LEU A 80 -11.98 -16.18 -5.30
N PRO A 81 -12.57 -15.92 -4.12
CA PRO A 81 -13.02 -16.97 -3.23
C PRO A 81 -13.99 -17.91 -3.98
N SER A 82 -13.84 -19.21 -3.78
CA SER A 82 -14.79 -20.17 -4.33
C SER A 82 -16.19 -19.93 -3.73
N THR A 83 -17.24 -20.31 -4.44
CA THR A 83 -18.63 -20.07 -4.01
C THR A 83 -18.98 -20.68 -2.65
N ALA A 84 -18.19 -21.66 -2.18
CA ALA A 84 -18.34 -22.29 -0.86
C ALA A 84 -17.74 -21.45 0.29
N GLN A 85 -16.97 -20.40 -0.01
CA GLN A 85 -16.30 -19.58 0.99
C GLN A 85 -17.09 -18.32 1.30
N SER A 86 -17.14 -17.96 2.58
CA SER A 86 -17.80 -16.72 3.03
C SER A 86 -16.94 -15.52 2.68
N VAL A 87 -17.44 -14.63 1.85
CA VAL A 87 -16.82 -13.31 1.57
C VAL A 87 -17.22 -12.33 2.66
N ALA A 88 -16.27 -11.56 3.16
CA ALA A 88 -16.52 -10.55 4.18
C ALA A 88 -17.61 -9.58 3.76
N GLY A 89 -18.61 -9.43 4.59
CA GLY A 89 -19.65 -8.42 4.42
C GLY A 89 -19.20 -7.05 4.90
N PHE A 90 -20.10 -6.09 4.85
CA PHE A 90 -19.99 -4.78 5.51
C PHE A 90 -21.39 -4.18 5.71
N THR A 91 -21.49 -3.18 6.57
CA THR A 91 -22.76 -2.46 6.79
C THR A 91 -22.80 -1.23 5.88
N PRO A 92 -23.75 -1.18 4.92
CA PRO A 92 -23.92 -0.01 4.06
C PRO A 92 -24.27 1.26 4.87
N GLY A 93 -23.88 2.42 4.33
CA GLY A 93 -24.25 3.70 4.90
C GLY A 93 -23.47 4.14 6.14
N VAL A 94 -22.43 3.39 6.56
CA VAL A 94 -21.55 3.77 7.67
C VAL A 94 -20.09 3.85 7.25
N THR A 95 -19.26 4.59 8.00
CA THR A 95 -17.83 4.67 7.70
C THR A 95 -17.14 3.32 7.93
N ALA A 96 -16.05 3.03 7.22
CA ALA A 96 -15.28 1.80 7.38
C ALA A 96 -14.87 1.57 8.85
N ARG A 97 -14.46 2.62 9.55
CA ARG A 97 -14.12 2.55 10.98
C ARG A 97 -15.33 2.15 11.84
N SER A 98 -16.52 2.70 11.55
CA SER A 98 -17.74 2.38 12.29
C SER A 98 -18.22 0.97 12.00
N ASP A 99 -18.13 0.53 10.75
CA ASP A 99 -18.46 -0.84 10.35
C ASP A 99 -17.57 -1.85 11.05
N VAL A 100 -16.25 -1.68 10.97
CA VAL A 100 -15.28 -2.57 11.62
C VAL A 100 -15.47 -2.56 13.15
N ALA A 101 -15.73 -1.40 13.76
CA ALA A 101 -15.96 -1.32 15.21
C ALA A 101 -17.23 -2.06 15.64
N ALA A 102 -18.31 -1.95 14.86
CA ALA A 102 -19.56 -2.69 15.12
C ALA A 102 -19.36 -4.20 14.94
N TRP A 103 -18.64 -4.62 13.91
CA TRP A 103 -18.28 -6.02 13.69
C TRP A 103 -17.40 -6.55 14.86
N ALA A 104 -16.39 -5.81 15.26
CA ALA A 104 -15.49 -6.18 16.36
C ALA A 104 -16.20 -6.25 17.73
N ALA A 105 -17.31 -5.55 17.90
CA ALA A 105 -18.12 -5.64 19.12
C ALA A 105 -18.83 -7.00 19.28
N THR A 106 -19.08 -7.71 18.18
CA THR A 106 -19.77 -9.01 18.15
C THR A 106 -18.86 -10.19 17.81
N HIS A 107 -17.64 -9.92 17.37
CA HIS A 107 -16.63 -10.92 16.98
C HIS A 107 -15.38 -10.75 17.85
N ALA A 108 -14.76 -11.86 18.23
CA ALA A 108 -13.52 -11.88 19.00
C ALA A 108 -12.39 -12.49 18.17
N PRO A 109 -11.11 -12.21 18.50
CA PRO A 109 -9.99 -12.96 17.92
C PRO A 109 -10.17 -14.48 18.11
N GLY A 110 -10.10 -15.21 16.98
CA GLY A 110 -10.42 -16.64 16.92
C GLY A 110 -11.80 -16.95 16.32
N ALA A 111 -12.58 -15.95 15.91
CA ALA A 111 -13.75 -16.15 15.07
C ALA A 111 -13.31 -16.68 13.68
N PRO A 112 -14.22 -17.37 12.94
CA PRO A 112 -13.93 -17.79 11.58
C PRO A 112 -13.44 -16.63 10.72
N ILE A 113 -12.44 -16.92 9.86
CA ILE A 113 -11.86 -15.91 8.97
C ILE A 113 -12.82 -15.58 7.81
N ASP A 114 -12.99 -14.29 7.55
CA ASP A 114 -13.73 -13.81 6.39
C ASP A 114 -12.77 -13.64 5.20
N TYR A 115 -13.19 -14.06 4.01
CA TYR A 115 -12.42 -13.96 2.80
C TYR A 115 -12.51 -12.56 2.18
N PRO A 116 -11.43 -12.07 1.55
CA PRO A 116 -11.48 -10.83 0.78
C PRO A 116 -12.35 -11.03 -0.46
N PRO A 117 -12.87 -9.95 -1.05
CA PRO A 117 -13.66 -10.06 -2.28
C PRO A 117 -12.85 -10.60 -3.46
N LEU A 118 -11.56 -10.30 -3.50
CA LEU A 118 -10.58 -10.81 -4.45
C LEU A 118 -9.16 -10.59 -3.93
N ILE A 119 -8.19 -11.30 -4.54
CA ILE A 119 -6.75 -11.07 -4.34
C ILE A 119 -6.12 -10.83 -5.72
N TRP A 120 -5.33 -9.77 -5.84
CA TRP A 120 -4.64 -9.49 -7.09
C TRP A 120 -3.34 -10.31 -7.17
N VAL A 121 -3.32 -11.35 -7.99
CA VAL A 121 -2.17 -12.25 -8.18
C VAL A 121 -1.32 -11.90 -9.42
N ALA A 122 -1.75 -10.94 -10.21
CA ALA A 122 -1.10 -10.35 -11.38
C ALA A 122 -0.94 -11.29 -12.59
N ALA A 123 -0.52 -12.52 -12.41
CA ALA A 123 -0.30 -13.48 -13.50
C ALA A 123 -0.65 -14.91 -13.05
N PRO A 124 -1.04 -15.79 -13.99
CA PRO A 124 -1.55 -17.12 -13.66
C PRO A 124 -0.46 -18.13 -13.33
N ASP A 125 0.72 -18.03 -13.92
CA ASP A 125 1.77 -19.03 -13.76
C ASP A 125 2.84 -18.54 -12.78
N ILE A 126 3.44 -19.48 -12.02
CA ILE A 126 4.57 -19.21 -11.15
C ILE A 126 5.66 -20.26 -11.39
N LEU A 127 6.90 -19.80 -11.56
CA LEU A 127 8.09 -20.63 -11.68
C LEU A 127 8.98 -20.41 -10.47
N HIS A 128 9.28 -21.47 -9.74
CA HIS A 128 10.23 -21.48 -8.63
C HIS A 128 11.59 -21.99 -9.05
N GLY A 129 12.64 -21.56 -8.34
CA GLY A 129 14.00 -21.95 -8.67
C GLY A 129 14.46 -21.44 -10.03
N ALA A 130 13.80 -20.42 -10.57
CA ALA A 130 14.10 -19.90 -11.89
C ALA A 130 15.44 -19.18 -11.91
N ARG A 131 16.20 -19.32 -13.01
CA ARG A 131 17.48 -18.67 -13.24
C ARG A 131 17.46 -17.95 -14.58
N LEU A 132 17.87 -16.69 -14.56
CA LEU A 132 18.03 -15.88 -15.75
C LEU A 132 19.43 -16.14 -16.35
N SER A 133 19.52 -16.28 -17.69
CA SER A 133 20.81 -16.32 -18.38
C SER A 133 21.57 -15.00 -18.22
N VAL A 134 22.88 -15.04 -18.35
CA VAL A 134 23.75 -13.86 -18.17
C VAL A 134 23.40 -12.73 -19.15
N ASP A 135 22.97 -13.10 -20.36
CA ASP A 135 22.55 -12.16 -21.39
C ASP A 135 21.09 -11.66 -21.20
N GLY A 136 20.39 -12.18 -20.18
CA GLY A 136 19.01 -11.80 -19.90
C GLY A 136 17.96 -12.29 -20.90
N SER A 137 18.34 -13.18 -21.82
CA SER A 137 17.45 -13.59 -22.93
C SER A 137 16.65 -14.87 -22.65
N ARG A 138 17.06 -15.64 -21.64
CA ARG A 138 16.46 -16.96 -21.34
C ARG A 138 16.20 -17.15 -19.86
N LEU A 139 15.10 -17.85 -19.58
CA LEU A 139 14.73 -18.29 -18.24
C LEU A 139 14.76 -19.81 -18.18
N ALA A 140 15.33 -20.36 -17.11
CA ALA A 140 15.36 -21.80 -16.86
C ALA A 140 14.81 -22.09 -15.45
N ALA A 141 13.92 -23.08 -15.33
CA ALA A 141 13.46 -23.60 -14.05
C ALA A 141 13.38 -25.13 -14.14
N GLY A 142 14.14 -25.83 -13.29
CA GLY A 142 14.29 -27.28 -13.40
C GLY A 142 14.87 -27.70 -14.74
N GLN A 143 14.11 -28.54 -15.49
CA GLN A 143 14.52 -29.01 -16.82
C GLN A 143 13.97 -28.12 -17.96
N GLU A 144 13.07 -27.22 -17.65
CA GLU A 144 12.40 -26.38 -18.63
C GLU A 144 13.18 -25.11 -18.93
N LYS A 145 13.07 -24.64 -20.16
CA LYS A 145 13.77 -23.43 -20.64
C LYS A 145 12.83 -22.66 -21.57
N TRP A 146 12.78 -21.36 -21.34
CA TRP A 146 11.98 -20.43 -22.14
C TRP A 146 12.83 -19.28 -22.68
N SER A 147 12.42 -18.71 -23.77
CA SER A 147 12.77 -17.34 -24.09
C SER A 147 12.11 -16.40 -23.06
N PHE A 148 12.88 -15.45 -22.56
CA PHE A 148 12.44 -14.54 -21.49
C PHE A 148 12.01 -13.21 -22.07
N ASP A 149 10.83 -12.75 -21.60
CA ASP A 149 10.32 -11.44 -21.91
C ASP A 149 9.64 -10.84 -20.67
N THR A 150 9.36 -9.55 -20.70
CA THR A 150 8.71 -8.84 -19.60
C THR A 150 7.41 -8.21 -20.05
N VAL A 151 6.43 -8.16 -19.15
CA VAL A 151 5.14 -7.53 -19.43
C VAL A 151 5.15 -6.07 -19.00
N ALA A 152 4.60 -5.20 -19.84
CA ALA A 152 4.21 -3.86 -19.44
C ALA A 152 2.76 -3.90 -18.95
N LYS A 153 2.53 -3.56 -17.69
CA LYS A 153 1.19 -3.52 -17.09
C LYS A 153 0.31 -2.47 -17.74
N ILE A 154 0.88 -1.32 -18.01
CA ILE A 154 0.24 -0.23 -18.73
C ILE A 154 0.85 -0.20 -20.13
N PRO A 155 0.07 -0.35 -21.21
CA PRO A 155 0.60 -0.53 -22.55
C PRO A 155 1.54 0.59 -23.04
N LEU A 156 1.40 1.81 -22.53
CA LEU A 156 2.22 2.96 -22.89
C LEU A 156 3.53 3.04 -22.10
N ASN A 157 3.66 2.31 -21.00
CA ASN A 157 4.81 2.32 -20.12
C ASN A 157 5.51 0.98 -20.15
N ARG A 158 6.84 1.03 -20.20
CA ARG A 158 7.69 -0.15 -20.12
C ARG A 158 7.93 -0.56 -18.66
N ALA A 159 8.33 -1.81 -18.48
CA ALA A 159 8.76 -2.31 -17.18
C ALA A 159 10.03 -1.59 -16.69
N TYR A 160 10.26 -1.62 -15.39
CA TYR A 160 11.50 -1.08 -14.77
C TYR A 160 12.76 -1.87 -15.11
N TYR A 161 12.62 -3.05 -15.67
CA TYR A 161 13.71 -3.98 -15.96
C TYR A 161 14.68 -3.42 -17.00
N ASP A 162 15.98 -3.47 -16.67
CA ASP A 162 17.08 -3.07 -17.54
C ASP A 162 18.33 -3.97 -17.33
N ALA A 163 19.47 -3.58 -17.90
CA ALA A 163 20.73 -4.33 -17.77
C ALA A 163 21.20 -4.48 -16.31
N SER A 164 20.94 -3.50 -15.45
CA SER A 164 21.28 -3.58 -14.01
C SER A 164 20.42 -4.59 -13.29
N SER A 165 19.14 -4.65 -13.62
CA SER A 165 18.20 -5.66 -13.13
C SER A 165 18.62 -7.06 -13.59
N ALA A 166 18.93 -7.22 -14.88
CA ALA A 166 19.38 -8.48 -15.44
C ALA A 166 20.63 -9.01 -14.72
N ALA A 167 21.64 -8.17 -14.54
CA ALA A 167 22.87 -8.54 -13.83
C ALA A 167 22.61 -8.94 -12.36
N PHE A 168 21.76 -8.20 -11.67
CA PHE A 168 21.38 -8.50 -10.29
C PHE A 168 20.64 -9.85 -10.16
N LEU A 169 19.72 -10.13 -11.08
CA LEU A 169 18.88 -11.33 -11.05
C LEU A 169 19.62 -12.57 -11.60
N ALA A 170 20.50 -12.42 -12.60
CA ALA A 170 21.29 -13.53 -13.15
C ALA A 170 22.22 -14.19 -12.11
N ALA A 171 22.60 -13.44 -11.07
CA ALA A 171 23.39 -13.94 -9.95
C ALA A 171 22.57 -14.72 -8.90
N ARG A 172 21.25 -14.85 -9.08
CA ARG A 172 20.32 -15.38 -8.07
C ARG A 172 19.39 -16.44 -8.64
N THR A 173 18.81 -17.21 -7.73
CA THR A 173 17.60 -17.97 -7.98
C THR A 173 16.40 -17.09 -7.65
N MET A 174 15.34 -17.19 -8.43
CA MET A 174 14.16 -16.36 -8.24
C MET A 174 12.86 -17.15 -8.40
N SER A 175 11.80 -16.68 -7.76
CA SER A 175 10.44 -17.00 -8.11
C SER A 175 9.92 -15.95 -9.07
N THR A 176 9.29 -16.35 -10.15
CA THR A 176 8.72 -15.44 -11.14
C THR A 176 7.27 -15.79 -11.42
N ARG A 177 6.40 -14.78 -11.39
CA ARG A 177 5.02 -14.90 -11.88
C ARG A 177 4.98 -14.36 -13.31
N GLY A 178 4.20 -15.02 -14.17
CA GLY A 178 4.10 -14.61 -15.56
C GLY A 178 3.07 -15.42 -16.31
N THR A 179 3.24 -15.47 -17.62
CA THR A 179 2.41 -16.28 -18.51
C THR A 179 3.30 -17.06 -19.46
N ALA A 180 3.14 -18.38 -19.48
CA ALA A 180 3.84 -19.26 -20.41
C ALA A 180 3.09 -19.30 -21.75
N HIS A 181 3.80 -19.05 -22.84
CA HIS A 181 3.31 -19.13 -24.22
C HIS A 181 4.27 -20.01 -25.05
N GLY A 182 4.05 -21.32 -25.02
CA GLY A 182 4.94 -22.26 -25.69
C GLY A 182 6.35 -22.23 -25.12
N ASP A 183 7.33 -21.81 -25.92
CA ASP A 183 8.74 -21.67 -25.54
C ASP A 183 9.10 -20.29 -24.96
N ARG A 184 8.11 -19.42 -24.75
CA ARG A 184 8.28 -18.07 -24.23
C ARG A 184 7.59 -17.92 -22.89
N PHE A 185 8.29 -17.31 -21.93
CA PHE A 185 7.73 -16.90 -20.64
C PHE A 185 7.74 -15.37 -20.55
N VAL A 186 6.54 -14.79 -20.39
CA VAL A 186 6.35 -13.35 -20.22
C VAL A 186 6.24 -13.05 -18.73
N ALA A 187 7.33 -12.61 -18.13
CA ALA A 187 7.40 -12.36 -16.70
C ALA A 187 6.65 -11.09 -16.28
N ARG A 188 5.95 -11.18 -15.16
CA ARG A 188 5.25 -10.09 -14.49
C ARG A 188 5.94 -9.67 -13.20
N THR A 189 6.42 -10.62 -12.40
CA THR A 189 7.17 -10.36 -11.18
C THR A 189 8.50 -11.10 -11.22
N LEU A 190 9.52 -10.55 -10.56
CA LEU A 190 10.83 -11.18 -10.44
C LEU A 190 11.29 -11.08 -8.99
N TRP A 191 11.02 -12.13 -8.20
CA TRP A 191 11.29 -12.17 -6.77
C TRP A 191 12.54 -12.99 -6.46
N PRO A 192 13.62 -12.40 -5.89
CA PRO A 192 14.79 -13.14 -5.43
C PRO A 192 14.44 -14.11 -4.29
N GLU A 193 14.76 -15.40 -4.42
CA GLU A 193 14.46 -16.39 -3.40
C GLU A 193 15.35 -16.29 -2.16
N ASP A 194 16.45 -15.56 -2.24
CA ASP A 194 17.29 -15.21 -1.10
C ASP A 194 16.68 -14.11 -0.21
N PHE A 195 15.58 -13.47 -0.66
CA PHE A 195 14.77 -12.58 0.17
C PHE A 195 13.83 -13.39 1.07
N ARG A 196 14.42 -14.08 2.05
CA ARG A 196 13.73 -14.95 3.02
C ARG A 196 14.35 -14.88 4.40
N VAL A 197 13.59 -15.27 5.41
CA VAL A 197 14.10 -15.39 6.79
C VAL A 197 14.91 -16.67 6.91
N ASP A 198 16.19 -16.58 7.22
CA ASP A 198 17.00 -17.76 7.50
C ASP A 198 16.54 -18.40 8.81
N LEU A 199 15.92 -19.58 8.74
CA LEU A 199 15.45 -20.33 9.89
C LEU A 199 16.55 -21.23 10.51
N ALA A 200 17.68 -21.42 9.82
CA ALA A 200 18.77 -22.29 10.27
C ALA A 200 19.83 -21.54 11.09
N ALA A 201 20.09 -20.27 10.74
CA ALA A 201 21.11 -19.47 11.38
C ALA A 201 20.54 -18.44 12.37
N PRO A 202 21.24 -18.08 13.48
CA PRO A 202 20.81 -17.02 14.38
C PRO A 202 20.72 -15.67 13.67
N LEU A 203 19.53 -15.03 13.75
CA LEU A 203 19.41 -13.65 13.29
C LEU A 203 20.18 -12.73 14.25
N ARG A 204 20.81 -11.70 13.69
CA ARG A 204 21.44 -10.66 14.48
C ARG A 204 20.38 -9.98 15.37
N GLN A 205 20.63 -9.97 16.66
CA GLN A 205 19.79 -9.21 17.59
C GLN A 205 20.16 -7.73 17.52
N VAL A 206 19.15 -6.89 17.41
CA VAL A 206 19.29 -5.44 17.49
C VAL A 206 18.58 -4.94 18.73
N ALA A 207 19.31 -4.18 19.56
CA ALA A 207 18.73 -3.56 20.73
C ALA A 207 17.66 -2.55 20.31
N ALA A 208 16.41 -2.96 20.34
CA ALA A 208 15.29 -2.10 20.02
C ALA A 208 14.98 -1.20 21.22
N THR A 209 15.35 0.05 21.15
CA THR A 209 14.84 1.11 22.03
C THR A 209 13.52 1.66 21.46
N PRO A 210 12.73 2.44 22.21
CA PRO A 210 11.54 3.11 21.65
C PRO A 210 11.86 4.00 20.44
N HIS A 211 13.09 4.51 20.32
CA HIS A 211 13.57 5.20 19.13
C HIS A 211 14.22 4.26 18.10
N GLY A 212 14.37 2.97 18.43
CA GLY A 212 15.14 2.02 17.63
C GLY A 212 14.48 1.67 16.30
N ILE A 213 13.14 1.64 16.25
CA ILE A 213 12.41 1.38 14.98
C ILE A 213 12.68 2.52 14.00
N ARG A 214 12.62 3.77 14.44
CA ARG A 214 12.97 4.94 13.63
C ARG A 214 14.43 4.85 13.14
N ARG A 215 15.36 4.46 14.03
CA ARG A 215 16.78 4.32 13.68
C ARG A 215 17.01 3.26 12.61
N LEU A 216 16.36 2.11 12.73
CA LEU A 216 16.46 1.03 11.73
C LEU A 216 15.98 1.45 10.32
N VAL A 217 15.07 2.40 10.24
CA VAL A 217 14.55 2.92 8.99
C VAL A 217 15.39 4.10 8.45
N ARG A 218 15.98 4.94 9.31
CA ARG A 218 16.51 6.26 8.92
C ARG A 218 18.01 6.44 9.06
N GLU A 219 18.70 5.60 9.85
CA GLU A 219 20.14 5.81 10.11
C GLU A 219 21.05 5.28 8.99
N GLU A 220 20.55 4.39 8.14
CA GLU A 220 21.34 3.96 7.00
C GLU A 220 21.23 4.95 5.84
N PRO A 221 22.34 5.24 5.13
CA PRO A 221 22.31 6.09 3.94
C PRO A 221 21.24 5.62 2.96
N GLN A 222 20.46 6.54 2.43
CA GLN A 222 19.36 6.24 1.50
C GLN A 222 18.36 5.21 2.03
N GLY A 223 18.17 5.14 3.36
CA GLY A 223 17.28 4.16 3.98
C GLY A 223 17.71 2.71 3.80
N GLY A 224 18.96 2.46 3.47
CA GLY A 224 19.49 1.12 3.20
C GLY A 224 19.06 0.54 1.84
N ALA A 225 18.76 1.39 0.87
CA ALA A 225 18.32 0.97 -0.46
C ALA A 225 19.31 0.04 -1.17
N GLN A 226 20.60 0.31 -1.02
CA GLN A 226 21.67 -0.48 -1.62
C GLN A 226 22.23 -1.55 -0.68
N SER A 227 21.76 -1.59 0.58
CA SER A 227 22.15 -2.62 1.53
C SER A 227 21.48 -3.95 1.17
N PRO A 228 22.11 -5.09 1.39
CA PRO A 228 21.50 -6.39 1.08
C PRO A 228 20.23 -6.63 1.91
N PHE A 229 19.43 -7.61 1.48
CA PHE A 229 18.34 -8.13 2.30
C PHE A 229 18.85 -8.46 3.71
N ALA A 230 18.08 -8.11 4.72
CA ALA A 230 18.46 -8.38 6.10
C ALA A 230 17.24 -8.66 6.98
N ALA A 231 17.45 -9.58 7.92
CA ALA A 231 16.51 -9.92 8.98
C ALA A 231 17.17 -9.71 10.35
N PHE A 232 16.48 -9.04 11.27
CA PHE A 232 16.96 -8.75 12.61
C PHE A 232 15.93 -9.14 13.64
N THR A 233 16.32 -9.79 14.72
CA THR A 233 15.45 -10.02 15.86
C THR A 233 15.47 -8.81 16.80
N LEU A 234 14.29 -8.27 17.09
CA LEU A 234 14.10 -7.18 18.04
C LEU A 234 13.67 -7.70 19.43
N TRP A 235 12.97 -8.82 19.46
CA TRP A 235 12.50 -9.47 20.67
C TRP A 235 12.07 -10.91 20.35
N GLU A 236 12.31 -11.81 21.30
CA GLU A 236 11.82 -13.20 21.27
C GLU A 236 11.28 -13.54 22.67
N ARG A 237 10.18 -14.31 22.71
CA ARG A 237 9.61 -14.80 23.97
C ARG A 237 10.56 -15.76 24.67
N THR A 238 11.12 -16.70 23.90
CA THR A 238 12.13 -17.65 24.36
C THR A 238 13.34 -17.52 23.42
N ALA A 239 14.42 -16.97 23.95
CA ALA A 239 15.61 -16.72 23.17
C ALA A 239 16.19 -18.01 22.58
N GLY A 240 16.54 -17.98 21.30
CA GLY A 240 17.20 -19.07 20.59
C GLY A 240 16.30 -20.21 20.12
N THR A 241 15.02 -20.21 20.42
CA THR A 241 14.08 -21.18 19.85
C THR A 241 13.47 -20.66 18.57
N ARG A 242 13.81 -21.29 17.44
CA ARG A 242 13.28 -20.89 16.14
C ARG A 242 12.42 -21.95 15.52
N THR A 243 11.26 -22.15 16.10
CA THR A 243 10.18 -22.94 15.54
C THR A 243 9.19 -22.04 14.80
N TRP A 244 9.71 -21.17 13.88
CA TRP A 244 8.84 -20.21 13.17
C TRP A 244 8.24 -20.75 11.90
N ARG A 245 8.68 -21.92 11.43
CA ARG A 245 8.10 -22.58 10.26
C ARG A 245 6.59 -22.72 10.42
N ASP A 246 5.86 -22.36 9.38
CA ASP A 246 4.39 -22.39 9.29
C ASP A 246 3.65 -21.54 10.32
N LYS A 247 4.37 -20.76 11.15
CA LYS A 247 3.73 -19.85 12.11
C LYS A 247 3.06 -18.68 11.43
N PRO A 248 1.88 -18.28 11.94
CA PRO A 248 1.19 -17.09 11.46
C PRO A 248 2.03 -15.82 11.71
N VAL A 249 1.87 -14.86 10.83
CA VAL A 249 2.48 -13.54 10.96
C VAL A 249 1.45 -12.42 10.80
N LEU A 250 1.66 -11.37 11.59
CA LEU A 250 1.06 -10.07 11.41
C LEU A 250 2.18 -9.05 11.30
N ALA A 251 2.27 -8.35 10.17
CA ALA A 251 3.34 -7.41 9.98
C ALA A 251 2.84 -6.02 9.62
N LEU A 252 3.63 -5.03 9.99
CA LEU A 252 3.54 -3.65 9.53
C LEU A 252 4.56 -3.49 8.42
N MET A 253 4.17 -2.90 7.29
CA MET A 253 5.05 -2.63 6.17
C MET A 253 5.15 -1.13 5.93
N LEU A 254 6.37 -0.67 5.68
CA LEU A 254 6.67 0.69 5.23
C LEU A 254 7.52 0.61 3.96
N ASN A 255 7.04 1.20 2.88
CA ASN A 255 7.80 1.35 1.66
C ASN A 255 8.35 2.78 1.57
N GLY A 256 9.66 2.89 1.32
CA GLY A 256 10.32 4.14 1.04
C GLY A 256 10.25 5.16 2.17
N ALA A 257 10.92 4.89 3.25
CA ALA A 257 11.25 5.95 4.22
C ALA A 257 12.33 6.84 3.62
N GLN A 258 11.96 7.52 2.56
CA GLN A 258 12.82 8.49 1.89
C GLN A 258 12.58 9.84 2.51
N GLY A 259 13.54 10.39 3.12
CA GLY A 259 13.44 11.71 3.67
C GLY A 259 13.88 11.74 5.11
N ASP A 260 14.43 12.83 5.42
CA ASP A 260 15.16 13.10 6.63
C ASP A 260 14.25 13.62 7.70
N ASP A 261 13.03 13.98 7.35
CA ASP A 261 12.06 14.56 8.25
C ASP A 261 10.99 13.55 8.70
N ASP A 262 10.37 13.83 9.83
CA ASP A 262 9.30 13.04 10.40
C ASP A 262 8.04 13.05 9.53
N GLU A 263 8.04 13.89 8.52
CA GLU A 263 6.94 14.16 7.61
C GLU A 263 7.18 13.58 6.23
N ALA A 264 8.18 12.65 6.09
CA ALA A 264 8.52 12.03 4.82
C ALA A 264 7.27 11.53 4.07
N HIS A 265 6.94 12.25 3.02
CA HIS A 265 5.68 12.09 2.31
C HIS A 265 5.72 10.97 1.27
N GLY A 266 6.91 10.43 1.00
CA GLY A 266 7.13 9.47 -0.07
C GLY A 266 6.88 8.01 0.30
N GLY A 267 6.43 7.70 1.51
CA GLY A 267 6.21 6.34 1.96
C GLY A 267 4.84 5.76 1.61
N HIS A 268 4.73 4.44 1.74
CA HIS A 268 3.44 3.75 1.72
C HIS A 268 3.38 2.82 2.92
N PHE A 269 2.23 2.75 3.59
CA PHE A 269 2.00 1.91 4.75
C PHE A 269 0.95 0.85 4.44
N ALA A 270 1.25 -0.40 4.81
CA ALA A 270 0.33 -1.51 4.67
C ALA A 270 0.41 -2.45 5.88
N ILE A 271 -0.65 -3.19 6.12
CA ILE A 271 -0.68 -4.34 7.02
C ILE A 271 -0.50 -5.60 6.20
N VAL A 272 0.31 -6.52 6.70
CA VAL A 272 0.62 -7.79 6.05
C VAL A 272 0.23 -8.94 6.95
N THR A 273 -0.39 -9.98 6.38
CA THR A 273 -0.73 -11.23 7.08
C THR A 273 -0.26 -12.42 6.26
N GLY A 274 0.03 -13.53 6.92
CA GLY A 274 0.47 -14.74 6.24
C GLY A 274 1.03 -15.77 7.20
N ARG A 275 1.83 -16.69 6.66
CA ARG A 275 2.58 -17.69 7.44
C ARG A 275 4.02 -17.73 6.97
N VAL A 276 4.95 -17.96 7.90
CA VAL A 276 6.35 -18.19 7.56
C VAL A 276 6.45 -19.45 6.73
N GLY A 277 6.97 -19.37 5.51
CA GLY A 277 7.15 -20.52 4.64
C GLY A 277 8.07 -21.59 5.26
N HIS A 278 8.00 -22.81 4.74
CA HIS A 278 8.77 -23.95 5.24
C HIS A 278 10.28 -23.68 5.29
N ASP A 279 10.80 -22.93 4.36
CA ASP A 279 12.21 -22.52 4.24
C ASP A 279 12.46 -21.05 4.67
N GLY A 280 11.46 -20.41 5.29
CA GLY A 280 11.48 -19.01 5.66
C GLY A 280 10.99 -18.05 4.56
N ALA A 281 10.42 -18.58 3.48
CA ALA A 281 9.83 -17.78 2.41
C ALA A 281 8.68 -16.90 2.93
N MET A 282 8.52 -15.76 2.27
CA MET A 282 7.49 -14.77 2.61
C MET A 282 6.75 -14.25 1.36
N SER A 283 7.03 -14.82 0.20
CA SER A 283 6.48 -14.39 -1.10
C SER A 283 4.96 -14.35 -1.14
N ASN A 284 4.32 -15.30 -0.46
CA ASN A 284 2.86 -15.46 -0.42
C ASN A 284 2.16 -14.70 0.71
N TRP A 285 2.88 -13.92 1.53
CA TRP A 285 2.22 -13.08 2.53
C TRP A 285 1.33 -12.05 1.85
N LEU A 286 0.16 -11.81 2.42
CA LEU A 286 -0.84 -10.94 1.82
C LEU A 286 -0.65 -9.50 2.30
N VAL A 287 -0.25 -8.64 1.40
CA VAL A 287 -0.13 -7.19 1.63
C VAL A 287 -1.47 -6.53 1.36
N ASN A 288 -2.00 -5.84 2.35
CA ASN A 288 -3.24 -5.10 2.21
C ASN A 288 -2.94 -3.68 1.69
N ASN A 289 -2.92 -3.55 0.37
CA ASN A 289 -2.58 -2.32 -0.34
C ASN A 289 -3.84 -1.51 -0.66
N PHE A 290 -3.96 -0.31 -0.07
CA PHE A 290 -5.00 0.67 -0.39
C PHE A 290 -4.42 1.81 -1.23
N TYR A 291 -5.04 2.09 -2.33
CA TYR A 291 -4.70 3.17 -3.25
C TYR A 291 -5.97 3.70 -3.92
N THR A 292 -5.87 4.79 -4.69
CA THR A 292 -7.05 5.30 -5.40
C THR A 292 -7.60 4.30 -6.42
N LEU A 293 -8.92 4.16 -6.49
CA LEU A 293 -9.60 3.34 -7.49
C LEU A 293 -9.99 4.14 -8.75
N ASP A 294 -10.05 5.48 -8.66
CA ASP A 294 -10.60 6.31 -9.73
C ASP A 294 -9.63 6.53 -10.90
N ALA A 295 -8.34 6.18 -10.71
CA ALA A 295 -7.34 6.37 -11.75
C ALA A 295 -6.31 5.24 -11.73
N TYR A 296 -5.77 4.91 -12.90
CA TYR A 296 -4.49 4.21 -12.98
C TYR A 296 -3.37 5.20 -12.65
N SER A 297 -2.47 4.80 -11.76
CA SER A 297 -1.21 5.52 -11.64
C SER A 297 -0.36 5.25 -12.88
N GLU A 298 0.50 6.19 -13.24
CA GLU A 298 1.49 6.00 -14.31
C GLU A 298 2.42 4.79 -14.07
N LYS A 299 2.46 4.28 -12.85
CA LYS A 299 3.19 3.08 -12.43
C LYS A 299 2.31 1.83 -12.37
N GLY A 300 1.02 1.94 -12.70
CA GLY A 300 0.08 0.82 -12.68
C GLY A 300 -0.19 0.24 -11.28
N ILE A 301 -0.11 1.05 -10.23
CA ILE A 301 -0.42 0.63 -8.86
C ILE A 301 -1.91 0.31 -8.75
N ILE A 302 -2.24 -0.87 -8.22
CA ILE A 302 -3.61 -1.34 -8.01
C ILE A 302 -3.87 -1.52 -6.52
N ALA A 303 -5.05 -1.09 -6.09
CA ALA A 303 -5.50 -1.26 -4.71
C ALA A 303 -6.17 -2.62 -4.55
N ALA A 304 -5.50 -3.56 -3.90
CA ALA A 304 -6.01 -4.90 -3.61
C ALA A 304 -5.17 -5.58 -2.52
N PRO A 305 -5.70 -6.59 -1.83
CA PRO A 305 -4.88 -7.59 -1.17
C PRO A 305 -4.00 -8.27 -2.22
N THR A 306 -2.70 -8.33 -1.99
CA THR A 306 -1.72 -8.71 -3.02
C THR A 306 -0.61 -9.56 -2.40
N PRO A 307 -0.19 -10.70 -2.98
CA PRO A 307 0.98 -11.44 -2.53
C PRO A 307 2.22 -10.55 -2.49
N LEU A 308 3.08 -10.76 -1.50
CA LEU A 308 4.23 -9.88 -1.21
C LEU A 308 5.21 -9.79 -2.38
N ASP A 309 5.47 -10.91 -3.06
CA ASP A 309 6.32 -10.94 -4.25
C ASP A 309 5.75 -10.06 -5.37
N ASN A 310 4.44 -10.15 -5.61
CA ASN A 310 3.78 -9.29 -6.59
C ASN A 310 3.80 -7.82 -6.15
N TYR A 311 3.48 -7.54 -4.88
CA TYR A 311 3.46 -6.18 -4.37
C TYR A 311 4.83 -5.49 -4.43
N LEU A 312 5.92 -6.23 -4.17
CA LEU A 312 7.28 -5.67 -4.17
C LEU A 312 7.98 -5.77 -5.51
N ALA A 313 7.76 -6.83 -6.28
CA ALA A 313 8.55 -7.16 -7.46
C ALA A 313 7.79 -7.14 -8.80
N ASP A 314 6.55 -6.66 -8.85
CA ASP A 314 5.85 -6.38 -10.11
C ASP A 314 6.68 -5.40 -10.95
N LEU A 315 6.92 -5.73 -12.22
CA LEU A 315 7.85 -5.01 -13.09
C LEU A 315 7.46 -3.57 -13.39
N ASN A 316 6.20 -3.20 -13.19
CA ASN A 316 5.73 -1.82 -13.40
C ASN A 316 5.33 -1.09 -12.14
N SER A 317 4.89 -1.81 -11.11
CA SER A 317 4.31 -1.20 -9.91
C SER A 317 4.96 -1.65 -8.61
N GLY A 318 5.88 -2.62 -8.67
CA GLY A 318 6.52 -3.21 -7.51
C GLY A 318 7.35 -2.19 -6.74
N GLN A 319 7.11 -2.13 -5.44
CA GLN A 319 7.70 -1.11 -4.58
C GLN A 319 9.22 -1.23 -4.48
N ALA A 320 9.78 -2.46 -4.56
CA ALA A 320 11.20 -2.68 -4.47
C ALA A 320 12.00 -2.21 -5.70
N TRP A 321 11.35 -1.93 -6.83
CA TRP A 321 12.02 -1.43 -8.02
C TRP A 321 12.49 0.03 -7.88
N TYR A 322 11.92 0.80 -6.96
CA TYR A 322 12.24 2.22 -6.83
C TYR A 322 12.50 2.70 -5.40
N ARG A 323 12.34 1.86 -4.38
CA ARG A 323 12.61 2.21 -2.98
C ARG A 323 12.79 0.96 -2.11
N PRO A 324 13.52 1.04 -0.98
CA PRO A 324 13.59 -0.05 -0.03
C PRO A 324 12.25 -0.21 0.69
N SER A 325 12.04 -1.39 1.24
CA SER A 325 10.85 -1.72 2.04
C SER A 325 11.26 -2.33 3.37
N TYR A 326 10.48 -2.01 4.40
CA TYR A 326 10.72 -2.46 5.76
C TYR A 326 9.49 -3.15 6.29
N LEU A 327 9.67 -4.28 6.97
CA LEU A 327 8.59 -4.97 7.65
C LEU A 327 8.96 -5.14 9.13
N LEU A 328 8.01 -4.83 10.01
CA LEU A 328 8.06 -5.24 11.40
C LEU A 328 7.08 -6.39 11.58
N VAL A 329 7.63 -7.58 11.73
CA VAL A 329 6.89 -8.85 11.70
C VAL A 329 6.70 -9.36 13.12
N ALA A 330 5.45 -9.50 13.54
CA ALA A 330 5.06 -10.28 14.69
C ALA A 330 4.86 -11.73 14.24
N VAL A 331 5.75 -12.62 14.68
CA VAL A 331 5.58 -14.07 14.54
C VAL A 331 4.71 -14.53 15.69
N LEU A 332 3.64 -15.26 15.40
CA LEU A 332 2.60 -15.60 16.35
C LEU A 332 2.56 -17.12 16.60
N ALA A 333 2.21 -17.51 17.82
CA ALA A 333 1.98 -18.90 18.17
C ALA A 333 0.64 -19.43 17.62
N ASP A 334 -0.32 -18.53 17.36
CA ASP A 334 -1.68 -18.83 16.91
C ASP A 334 -2.14 -17.75 15.93
N ASP A 335 -2.99 -18.11 14.99
CA ASP A 335 -3.42 -17.26 13.87
C ASP A 335 -4.50 -16.22 14.24
N ARG A 336 -5.21 -16.40 15.35
CA ARG A 336 -6.40 -15.63 15.71
C ARG A 336 -6.22 -14.09 15.66
N ALA A 337 -5.04 -13.57 15.96
CA ALA A 337 -4.80 -12.12 15.88
C ALA A 337 -4.59 -11.66 14.43
N ALA A 338 -3.87 -12.43 13.61
CA ALA A 338 -3.65 -12.14 12.20
C ALA A 338 -4.95 -12.26 11.39
N ASP A 339 -5.69 -13.35 11.60
CA ASP A 339 -6.97 -13.62 10.93
C ASP A 339 -8.03 -12.58 11.27
N TYR A 340 -8.07 -12.15 12.53
CA TYR A 340 -8.99 -11.10 12.97
C TYR A 340 -8.72 -9.76 12.28
N VAL A 341 -7.44 -9.39 12.13
CA VAL A 341 -7.05 -8.19 11.39
C VAL A 341 -7.36 -8.34 9.90
N GLN A 342 -7.07 -9.50 9.31
CA GLN A 342 -7.33 -9.75 7.89
C GLN A 342 -8.83 -9.72 7.59
N SER A 343 -9.67 -10.34 8.42
CA SER A 343 -11.14 -10.27 8.27
C SER A 343 -11.66 -8.84 8.31
N ALA A 344 -11.14 -8.01 9.23
CA ALA A 344 -11.49 -6.60 9.30
C ALA A 344 -11.07 -5.82 8.03
N LEU A 345 -9.86 -6.09 7.51
CA LEU A 345 -9.38 -5.49 6.26
C LEU A 345 -10.18 -5.96 5.05
N SER A 346 -10.58 -7.24 5.01
CA SER A 346 -11.43 -7.79 3.95
C SER A 346 -12.80 -7.09 3.88
N ARG A 347 -13.39 -6.72 5.04
CA ARG A 347 -14.60 -5.89 5.12
C ARG A 347 -14.37 -4.51 4.50
N VAL A 348 -13.22 -3.88 4.81
CA VAL A 348 -12.88 -2.57 4.25
C VAL A 348 -12.70 -2.64 2.73
N TYR A 349 -12.08 -3.70 2.19
CA TYR A 349 -11.99 -3.91 0.75
C TYR A 349 -13.36 -4.05 0.10
N ASN A 350 -14.27 -4.79 0.71
CA ASN A 350 -15.63 -4.95 0.20
C ASN A 350 -16.34 -3.59 0.11
N GLN A 351 -16.22 -2.76 1.16
CA GLN A 351 -16.74 -1.39 1.15
C GLN A 351 -16.01 -0.49 0.15
N PHE A 352 -14.70 -0.64 0.02
CA PHE A 352 -13.85 0.15 -0.88
C PHE A 352 -14.21 -0.09 -2.35
N TYR A 353 -14.35 -1.35 -2.79
CA TYR A 353 -14.73 -1.68 -4.15
C TYR A 353 -16.15 -1.27 -4.53
N ARG A 354 -17.00 -1.04 -3.55
CA ARG A 354 -18.34 -0.46 -3.75
C ARG A 354 -18.36 1.06 -3.68
N HIS A 355 -17.20 1.71 -3.66
CA HIS A 355 -17.05 3.17 -3.60
C HIS A 355 -17.67 3.85 -2.38
N GLN A 356 -17.91 3.13 -1.29
CA GLN A 356 -18.35 3.72 -0.04
C GLN A 356 -17.22 4.35 0.76
N LEU A 357 -15.98 4.08 0.37
CA LEU A 357 -14.76 4.64 0.95
C LEU A 357 -13.97 5.36 -0.14
N ALA A 358 -13.92 6.69 -0.07
CA ALA A 358 -13.14 7.50 -0.99
C ALA A 358 -11.69 7.64 -0.51
N TYR A 359 -10.72 7.27 -1.36
CA TYR A 359 -9.31 7.52 -1.07
C TYR A 359 -8.97 9.01 -1.26
N GLN A 360 -8.44 9.62 -0.23
CA GLN A 360 -8.02 11.04 -0.23
C GLN A 360 -6.70 11.18 0.52
N HIS A 361 -5.66 11.64 -0.15
CA HIS A 361 -4.31 11.74 0.43
C HIS A 361 -4.27 12.49 1.77
N ALA A 362 -5.06 13.55 1.92
CA ALA A 362 -5.05 14.38 3.13
C ALA A 362 -5.83 13.81 4.32
N THR A 363 -6.72 12.84 4.13
CA THR A 363 -7.66 12.41 5.21
C THR A 363 -7.93 10.92 5.26
N MET A 364 -7.83 10.21 4.12
CA MET A 364 -8.21 8.81 3.96
C MET A 364 -7.25 8.12 2.99
N ASN A 365 -6.00 7.96 3.40
CA ASN A 365 -4.93 7.35 2.61
C ASN A 365 -4.56 5.94 3.13
N CYS A 366 -3.54 5.32 2.56
CA CYS A 366 -3.07 4.00 2.92
C CYS A 366 -2.78 3.84 4.43
N ALA A 367 -2.17 4.84 5.06
CA ALA A 367 -1.88 4.83 6.49
C ALA A 367 -3.16 4.99 7.31
N SER A 368 -4.01 5.96 6.99
CA SER A 368 -5.22 6.23 7.78
C SER A 368 -6.23 5.10 7.74
N ILE A 369 -6.42 4.43 6.60
CA ILE A 369 -7.30 3.26 6.50
C ILE A 369 -6.80 2.16 7.44
N SER A 370 -5.53 1.80 7.34
CA SER A 370 -4.91 0.76 8.17
C SER A 370 -4.94 1.11 9.66
N VAL A 371 -4.61 2.35 10.02
CA VAL A 371 -4.65 2.85 11.41
C VAL A 371 -6.07 2.83 11.96
N ASP A 372 -7.06 3.25 11.17
CA ASP A 372 -8.47 3.26 11.60
C ASP A 372 -9.02 1.85 11.81
N VAL A 373 -8.61 0.87 10.99
CA VAL A 373 -8.93 -0.55 11.21
C VAL A 373 -8.37 -1.03 12.54
N LEU A 374 -7.09 -0.85 12.79
CA LEU A 374 -6.47 -1.29 14.05
C LEU A 374 -7.11 -0.61 15.27
N ARG A 375 -7.45 0.68 15.18
CA ARG A 375 -8.18 1.40 16.23
C ARG A 375 -9.59 0.86 16.43
N ALA A 376 -10.28 0.51 15.36
CA ALA A 376 -11.62 -0.07 15.42
C ALA A 376 -11.61 -1.45 16.09
N LEU A 377 -10.55 -2.23 15.89
CA LEU A 377 -10.31 -3.50 16.57
C LEU A 377 -9.91 -3.33 18.05
N GLY A 378 -9.74 -2.11 18.53
CA GLY A 378 -9.42 -1.79 19.91
C GLY A 378 -7.93 -1.58 20.21
N TRP A 379 -7.07 -1.45 19.21
CA TRP A 379 -5.67 -1.08 19.42
C TRP A 379 -5.57 0.37 19.90
N LYS A 380 -5.10 0.56 21.14
CA LYS A 380 -4.85 1.88 21.72
C LYS A 380 -3.45 2.36 21.38
N MET A 381 -3.27 2.83 20.17
CA MET A 381 -1.99 3.36 19.71
C MET A 381 -1.80 4.83 20.10
N ARG A 382 -0.53 5.24 20.14
CA ARG A 382 -0.13 6.63 20.31
C ARG A 382 -0.66 7.51 19.19
N VAL A 383 -0.98 8.75 19.51
CA VAL A 383 -1.45 9.78 18.57
C VAL A 383 -0.46 10.94 18.62
N ARG A 384 0.09 11.32 17.47
CA ARG A 384 1.00 12.48 17.36
C ARG A 384 0.26 13.81 17.30
N GLY A 385 -1.01 13.78 16.92
CA GLY A 385 -1.82 14.97 16.66
C GLY A 385 -1.48 15.68 15.35
N PRO A 386 -2.11 16.83 15.10
CA PRO A 386 -1.91 17.60 13.86
C PRO A 386 -0.54 18.27 13.81
N THR A 387 -0.09 18.62 12.60
CA THR A 387 1.15 19.38 12.40
C THR A 387 1.02 20.78 13.04
N SER A 388 0.01 21.54 12.67
CA SER A 388 -0.29 22.83 13.28
C SER A 388 -1.68 23.35 12.90
N ARG A 389 -2.54 23.55 13.89
CA ARG A 389 -3.86 24.16 13.67
C ARG A 389 -3.76 25.65 13.33
N LEU A 390 -2.79 26.35 13.92
CA LEU A 390 -2.57 27.78 13.65
C LEU A 390 -2.07 27.99 12.23
N LEU A 391 -1.06 27.21 11.82
CA LEU A 391 -0.53 27.27 10.45
C LEU A 391 -1.63 26.95 9.43
N ALA A 392 -2.45 25.93 9.69
CA ALA A 392 -3.57 25.59 8.83
C ALA A 392 -4.57 26.74 8.69
N ALA A 393 -4.93 27.41 9.79
CA ALA A 393 -5.85 28.52 9.75
C ALA A 393 -5.30 29.72 8.93
N VAL A 394 -4.01 30.02 9.08
CA VAL A 394 -3.37 31.12 8.32
C VAL A 394 -3.12 30.73 6.86
N SER A 395 -2.75 29.48 6.60
CA SER A 395 -2.45 29.01 5.24
C SER A 395 -3.67 28.93 4.33
N LEU A 396 -4.85 28.71 4.88
CA LEU A 396 -6.06 28.55 4.08
C LEU A 396 -6.33 29.74 3.12
N PRO A 397 -6.47 31.00 3.58
CA PRO A 397 -6.65 32.13 2.68
C PRO A 397 -5.41 32.40 1.82
N TYR A 398 -4.21 32.19 2.36
CA TYR A 398 -2.97 32.38 1.62
C TYR A 398 -2.90 31.48 0.38
N PHE A 399 -3.11 30.16 0.54
CA PHE A 399 -3.08 29.23 -0.57
C PHE A 399 -4.27 29.40 -1.52
N ALA A 400 -5.45 29.80 -1.04
CA ALA A 400 -6.58 30.10 -1.91
C ALA A 400 -6.25 31.20 -2.93
N VAL A 401 -5.49 32.21 -2.50
CA VAL A 401 -5.04 33.32 -3.36
C VAL A 401 -3.83 32.94 -4.20
N GLN A 402 -2.80 32.38 -3.57
CA GLN A 402 -1.53 32.06 -4.24
C GLN A 402 -1.69 30.99 -5.32
N GLU A 403 -2.40 29.90 -5.01
CA GLU A 403 -2.65 28.79 -5.94
C GLU A 403 -3.85 29.03 -6.85
N ARG A 404 -4.59 30.13 -6.64
CA ARG A 404 -5.85 30.42 -7.32
C ARG A 404 -6.81 29.22 -7.30
N SER A 405 -6.76 28.44 -6.23
CA SER A 405 -7.52 27.20 -6.05
C SER A 405 -7.99 27.05 -4.61
N ILE A 406 -9.31 27.11 -4.44
CA ILE A 406 -9.97 26.83 -3.17
C ILE A 406 -9.75 25.36 -2.77
N GLU A 407 -9.76 24.47 -3.74
CA GLU A 407 -9.58 23.05 -3.48
C GLU A 407 -8.21 22.74 -2.88
N ARG A 408 -7.13 23.31 -3.44
CA ARG A 408 -5.78 23.15 -2.89
C ARG A 408 -5.64 23.76 -1.50
N ALA A 409 -6.27 24.89 -1.26
CA ALA A 409 -6.27 25.50 0.06
C ALA A 409 -6.96 24.60 1.10
N VAL A 410 -8.11 24.03 0.75
CA VAL A 410 -8.85 23.06 1.58
C VAL A 410 -8.03 21.79 1.83
N GLN A 411 -7.39 21.25 0.80
CA GLN A 411 -6.51 20.07 0.94
C GLN A 411 -5.33 20.34 1.88
N THR A 412 -4.70 21.51 1.75
CA THR A 412 -3.58 21.93 2.62
C THR A 412 -4.05 22.08 4.06
N TYR A 413 -5.23 22.66 4.28
CA TYR A 413 -5.81 22.79 5.61
C TYR A 413 -6.09 21.41 6.23
N ASP A 414 -6.72 20.50 5.49
CA ASP A 414 -7.02 19.15 5.93
C ASP A 414 -5.73 18.40 6.29
N TYR A 415 -4.70 18.51 5.46
CA TYR A 415 -3.40 17.91 5.66
C TYR A 415 -2.72 18.40 6.95
N LEU A 416 -2.71 19.71 7.20
CA LEU A 416 -2.08 20.30 8.38
C LEU A 416 -2.85 20.02 9.69
N THR A 417 -4.16 19.72 9.60
CA THR A 417 -5.02 19.49 10.77
C THR A 417 -5.28 18.01 11.04
N GLU A 418 -4.85 17.10 10.15
CA GLU A 418 -5.00 15.67 10.37
C GLU A 418 -3.96 15.17 11.39
N ASP A 419 -4.29 14.06 12.08
CA ASP A 419 -3.37 13.36 12.96
C ASP A 419 -2.22 12.75 12.15
N ARG A 420 -0.99 13.12 12.47
CA ARG A 420 0.22 12.67 11.77
C ARG A 420 0.40 11.16 11.79
N THR A 421 -0.03 10.47 12.84
CA THR A 421 -0.02 9.00 12.89
C THR A 421 -0.93 8.39 11.83
N ARG A 422 -2.07 9.05 11.52
CA ARG A 422 -2.97 8.61 10.44
C ARG A 422 -2.49 9.05 9.06
N LEU A 423 -1.84 10.19 8.98
CA LEU A 423 -1.51 10.82 7.72
C LEU A 423 -0.23 10.29 7.09
N PHE A 424 0.82 10.08 7.92
CA PHE A 424 2.15 9.76 7.43
C PHE A 424 2.51 8.29 7.61
N PRO A 425 2.80 7.56 6.53
CA PRO A 425 3.23 6.16 6.57
C PRO A 425 4.34 5.87 7.56
N ALA A 426 5.40 6.68 7.57
CA ALA A 426 6.52 6.51 8.49
C ALA A 426 6.11 6.72 9.96
N ALA A 427 5.22 7.70 10.23
CA ALA A 427 4.72 7.92 11.57
C ALA A 427 3.84 6.77 12.05
N ALA A 428 2.96 6.23 11.20
CA ALA A 428 2.15 5.05 11.51
C ALA A 428 3.05 3.85 11.85
N PHE A 429 4.04 3.56 11.01
CA PHE A 429 4.97 2.46 11.20
C PHE A 429 5.75 2.58 12.51
N GLU A 430 6.29 3.76 12.80
CA GLU A 430 7.07 4.02 14.01
C GLU A 430 6.21 3.92 15.30
N ASP A 431 5.02 4.51 15.29
CA ASP A 431 4.14 4.55 16.48
C ASP A 431 3.55 3.19 16.78
N ILE A 432 2.97 2.51 15.78
CA ILE A 432 2.38 1.17 15.96
C ILE A 432 3.49 0.16 16.27
N GLY A 433 4.62 0.24 15.58
CA GLY A 433 5.76 -0.63 15.83
C GLY A 433 6.37 -0.45 17.23
N THR A 434 6.44 0.79 17.71
CA THR A 434 6.86 1.06 19.10
C THR A 434 5.89 0.47 20.12
N ASP A 435 4.59 0.63 19.90
CA ASP A 435 3.56 0.06 20.77
C ASP A 435 3.63 -1.47 20.78
N LEU A 436 3.82 -2.10 19.61
CA LEU A 436 3.98 -3.54 19.49
C LEU A 436 5.22 -4.04 20.27
N LEU A 437 6.34 -3.34 20.17
CA LEU A 437 7.56 -3.66 20.91
C LEU A 437 7.36 -3.51 22.44
N LEU A 438 6.65 -2.48 22.88
CA LEU A 438 6.36 -2.29 24.31
C LEU A 438 5.40 -3.36 24.82
N LEU A 439 4.43 -3.79 24.01
CA LEU A 439 3.52 -4.89 24.30
C LEU A 439 4.29 -6.20 24.45
N ALA A 440 5.18 -6.52 23.49
CA ALA A 440 6.03 -7.71 23.50
C ALA A 440 6.88 -7.82 24.77
N ARG A 441 7.40 -6.69 25.22
CA ARG A 441 8.26 -6.61 26.42
C ARG A 441 7.50 -6.53 27.74
N GLY A 442 6.16 -6.58 27.72
CA GLY A 442 5.33 -6.41 28.91
C GLY A 442 5.40 -5.02 29.53
N ARG A 443 5.97 -4.02 28.82
CA ARG A 443 6.06 -2.62 29.28
C ARG A 443 4.80 -1.81 29.02
N ARG A 444 3.89 -2.36 28.25
CA ARG A 444 2.56 -1.83 27.95
C ARG A 444 1.54 -2.93 28.26
N ARG A 445 0.52 -2.62 29.03
CA ARG A 445 -0.58 -3.55 29.30
C ARG A 445 -1.55 -3.57 28.11
N PRO A 446 -2.00 -4.76 27.67
CA PRO A 446 -3.00 -4.86 26.61
C PRO A 446 -4.34 -4.30 27.08
N ALA A 447 -4.98 -3.45 26.27
CA ALA A 447 -6.19 -2.72 26.65
C ALA A 447 -7.48 -3.47 26.29
N GLY A 448 -7.52 -4.19 25.18
CA GLY A 448 -8.71 -4.85 24.64
C GLY A 448 -8.51 -6.34 24.38
N ALA A 449 -9.55 -7.00 23.86
CA ALA A 449 -9.50 -8.43 23.53
C ALA A 449 -8.44 -8.72 22.45
N PHE A 450 -8.39 -7.90 21.41
CA PHE A 450 -7.40 -8.01 20.34
C PHE A 450 -5.96 -7.87 20.86
N GLU A 451 -5.66 -6.83 21.64
CA GLU A 451 -4.31 -6.65 22.19
C GLU A 451 -3.91 -7.77 23.16
N ARG A 452 -4.88 -8.33 23.93
CA ARG A 452 -4.62 -9.50 24.78
C ARG A 452 -4.31 -10.75 23.99
N ALA A 453 -5.03 -10.99 22.88
CA ALA A 453 -4.75 -12.12 22.00
C ALA A 453 -3.36 -11.95 21.37
N LEU A 454 -3.06 -10.78 20.82
CA LEU A 454 -1.77 -10.48 20.22
C LEU A 454 -0.62 -10.64 21.24
N ALA A 455 -0.73 -10.09 22.44
CA ALA A 455 0.31 -10.20 23.46
C ALA A 455 0.53 -11.65 23.93
N ARG A 456 -0.53 -12.45 23.99
CA ARG A 456 -0.45 -13.87 24.37
C ARG A 456 0.24 -14.68 23.29
N ASP A 457 -0.09 -14.41 22.02
CA ASP A 457 0.33 -15.24 20.89
C ASP A 457 1.64 -14.78 20.25
N LEU A 458 2.16 -13.60 20.62
CA LEU A 458 3.40 -13.07 20.11
C LEU A 458 4.60 -13.91 20.57
N ASP A 459 5.31 -14.54 19.65
CA ASP A 459 6.52 -15.33 19.90
C ASP A 459 7.80 -14.58 19.60
N ALA A 460 7.81 -13.78 18.55
CA ALA A 460 8.97 -12.97 18.18
C ALA A 460 8.55 -11.67 17.47
N LEU A 461 9.43 -10.68 17.53
CA LEU A 461 9.41 -9.50 16.67
C LEU A 461 10.66 -9.48 15.82
N VAL A 462 10.46 -9.50 14.51
CA VAL A 462 11.52 -9.52 13.51
C VAL A 462 11.40 -8.27 12.63
N PHE A 463 12.51 -7.61 12.42
CA PHE A 463 12.59 -6.51 11.45
C PHE A 463 13.24 -7.02 10.17
N LEU A 464 12.55 -6.85 9.05
CA LEU A 464 13.05 -7.19 7.72
C LEU A 464 13.30 -5.92 6.91
N ARG A 465 14.39 -5.93 6.15
CA ARG A 465 14.70 -4.92 5.15
C ARG A 465 14.82 -5.59 3.80
N VAL A 466 13.93 -5.22 2.88
CA VAL A 466 14.02 -5.59 1.47
C VAL A 466 14.68 -4.42 0.73
N PRO A 467 15.83 -4.63 0.10
CA PRO A 467 16.55 -3.57 -0.62
C PRO A 467 15.78 -3.12 -1.86
N GLN A 468 16.21 -2.01 -2.42
CA GLN A 468 15.82 -1.65 -3.77
C GLN A 468 16.45 -2.62 -4.77
N ILE A 469 15.66 -3.17 -5.68
CA ILE A 469 16.18 -3.94 -6.82
C ILE A 469 16.76 -2.94 -7.83
N PRO A 470 18.00 -3.12 -8.30
CA PRO A 470 18.58 -2.27 -9.33
C PRO A 470 17.69 -2.24 -10.57
N SER A 471 17.35 -1.05 -11.04
CA SER A 471 16.36 -0.90 -12.13
C SER A 471 16.40 0.50 -12.74
N SER A 472 15.95 0.59 -13.99
CA SER A 472 15.55 1.84 -14.59
C SER A 472 14.31 2.40 -13.86
N ARG A 473 14.37 3.66 -13.47
CA ARG A 473 13.25 4.36 -12.84
C ARG A 473 12.49 5.20 -13.86
N ALA A 474 11.34 5.71 -13.43
CA ALA A 474 10.53 6.63 -14.22
C ALA A 474 11.34 7.79 -14.83
N TRP A 475 12.37 8.24 -14.12
CA TRP A 475 13.18 9.41 -14.46
C TRP A 475 14.68 9.06 -14.59
N GLY A 476 15.00 7.80 -14.87
CA GLY A 476 16.37 7.30 -15.01
C GLY A 476 16.91 6.59 -13.75
N ASP A 477 18.18 6.17 -13.81
CA ASP A 477 18.88 5.50 -12.71
C ASP A 477 19.33 6.52 -11.66
N TYR A 478 18.45 6.93 -10.82
CA TYR A 478 18.77 7.82 -9.71
C TYR A 478 18.77 7.06 -8.38
N PRO A 479 19.69 7.41 -7.47
CA PRO A 479 19.61 6.91 -6.10
C PRO A 479 18.28 7.33 -5.47
N ILE A 480 17.87 6.63 -4.41
CA ILE A 480 16.72 7.06 -3.62
C ILE A 480 17.00 8.45 -3.07
N VAL A 481 16.04 9.33 -3.25
CA VAL A 481 16.11 10.73 -2.85
C VAL A 481 14.80 11.11 -2.17
N THR A 482 14.76 12.27 -1.58
CA THR A 482 13.54 12.83 -1.00
C THR A 482 12.46 13.02 -2.08
N ALA A 483 11.20 13.03 -1.69
CA ALA A 483 10.10 13.29 -2.62
C ALA A 483 10.27 14.62 -3.37
N TRP A 484 10.85 15.62 -2.70
CA TRP A 484 11.14 16.91 -3.29
C TRP A 484 12.21 16.85 -4.39
N GLU A 485 13.33 16.17 -4.12
CA GLU A 485 14.40 15.97 -5.11
C GLU A 485 13.93 15.10 -6.27
N TYR A 486 13.11 14.08 -5.99
CA TYR A 486 12.50 13.25 -7.02
C TYR A 486 11.63 14.09 -7.97
N THR A 487 10.77 14.96 -7.42
CA THR A 487 9.91 15.83 -8.22
C THR A 487 10.72 16.82 -9.06
N ALA A 488 11.82 17.36 -8.51
CA ALA A 488 12.70 18.27 -9.24
C ALA A 488 13.43 17.60 -10.43
N ARG A 489 13.53 16.27 -10.43
CA ARG A 489 14.16 15.47 -11.52
C ARG A 489 13.21 15.11 -12.64
N ILE A 490 11.91 15.28 -12.47
CA ILE A 490 10.92 15.00 -13.51
C ILE A 490 11.16 15.91 -14.71
N PRO A 491 11.46 15.38 -15.91
CA PRO A 491 11.62 16.22 -17.09
C PRO A 491 10.34 17.02 -17.39
N SER A 492 10.48 18.31 -17.60
CA SER A 492 9.37 19.17 -18.00
C SER A 492 8.85 18.86 -19.41
N ASP A 493 9.72 18.33 -20.25
CA ASP A 493 9.38 17.85 -21.61
C ASP A 493 8.82 16.43 -21.53
N PRO A 494 7.54 16.20 -21.85
CA PRO A 494 6.93 14.86 -21.82
C PRO A 494 7.65 13.83 -22.68
N ALA A 495 8.29 14.23 -23.78
CA ALA A 495 9.02 13.32 -24.67
C ALA A 495 10.28 12.73 -24.01
N LYS A 496 10.79 13.37 -22.97
CA LYS A 496 11.95 12.90 -22.18
C LYS A 496 11.55 12.07 -20.97
N GLN A 497 10.28 11.94 -20.68
CA GLN A 497 9.80 11.12 -19.58
C GLN A 497 9.85 9.65 -19.97
N GLN A 498 10.37 8.81 -19.07
CA GLN A 498 10.44 7.37 -19.28
C GLN A 498 9.11 6.66 -18.99
N ILE A 499 8.30 7.24 -18.11
CA ILE A 499 6.95 6.78 -17.83
C ILE A 499 5.97 7.87 -18.30
N VAL A 500 5.06 7.47 -19.17
CA VAL A 500 4.01 8.34 -19.68
C VAL A 500 2.83 8.30 -18.71
N PRO A 501 2.34 9.45 -18.24
CA PRO A 501 1.15 9.52 -17.39
C PRO A 501 -0.07 8.89 -18.06
N VAL A 502 -0.83 8.11 -17.32
CA VAL A 502 -2.07 7.50 -17.79
C VAL A 502 -3.25 8.36 -17.36
N PRO A 503 -4.15 8.71 -18.27
CA PRO A 503 -5.32 9.50 -17.90
C PRO A 503 -6.20 8.74 -16.90
N PRO A 504 -6.86 9.45 -15.98
CA PRO A 504 -7.81 8.86 -15.06
C PRO A 504 -8.88 8.07 -15.82
N ARG A 505 -9.24 6.91 -15.29
CA ARG A 505 -10.34 6.09 -15.78
C ARG A 505 -11.56 6.32 -14.88
N PRO A 506 -12.53 7.16 -15.33
CA PRO A 506 -13.68 7.48 -14.49
C PRO A 506 -14.52 6.22 -14.26
N PHE A 507 -14.99 6.07 -13.03
CA PHE A 507 -15.86 4.96 -12.66
C PHE A 507 -17.25 5.10 -13.31
N PRO A 508 -17.79 4.05 -13.95
CA PRO A 508 -19.09 4.11 -14.61
C PRO A 508 -20.21 4.44 -13.61
N PRO A 509 -20.99 5.49 -13.85
CA PRO A 509 -22.11 5.84 -12.94
C PRO A 509 -23.12 4.71 -12.75
N THR A 510 -23.28 3.86 -13.77
CA THR A 510 -24.22 2.72 -13.77
C THR A 510 -23.81 1.60 -12.80
N LEU A 511 -22.54 1.55 -12.40
CA LEU A 511 -22.04 0.58 -11.43
C LEU A 511 -22.00 1.15 -10.00
N ARG A 512 -22.36 2.42 -9.80
CA ARG A 512 -22.37 3.02 -8.47
C ARG A 512 -23.45 2.38 -7.61
N ASP A 513 -23.05 2.07 -6.39
CA ASP A 513 -23.99 1.60 -5.38
C ASP A 513 -24.96 2.74 -5.00
N PRO A 514 -26.27 2.50 -5.01
CA PRO A 514 -27.26 3.50 -4.60
C PRO A 514 -27.11 3.95 -3.13
N ASP A 515 -26.52 3.08 -2.28
CA ASP A 515 -26.30 3.36 -0.86
C ASP A 515 -24.97 4.09 -0.57
N LEU A 516 -24.34 4.69 -1.60
CA LEU A 516 -23.13 5.47 -1.43
C LEU A 516 -23.31 6.59 -0.41
N LEU A 517 -22.44 6.58 0.60
CA LEU A 517 -22.32 7.72 1.51
C LEU A 517 -21.88 8.96 0.72
N PRO A 518 -22.50 10.11 0.97
CA PRO A 518 -21.98 11.35 0.45
C PRO A 518 -20.54 11.53 0.99
N PRO A 519 -19.60 12.07 0.18
CA PRO A 519 -18.26 12.30 0.64
C PRO A 519 -18.28 13.13 1.93
N PRO A 520 -17.49 12.77 2.95
CA PRO A 520 -17.46 13.52 4.20
C PRO A 520 -17.06 14.96 3.92
N ARG A 521 -17.79 15.93 4.50
CA ARG A 521 -17.44 17.35 4.39
C ARG A 521 -16.03 17.56 4.90
N ARG A 522 -15.15 18.07 4.05
CA ARG A 522 -13.76 18.37 4.37
C ARG A 522 -13.70 19.41 5.51
N ARG A 523 -12.75 19.26 6.43
CA ARG A 523 -12.55 20.22 7.52
C ARG A 523 -12.21 21.61 6.99
N GLY A 524 -11.38 21.65 5.92
CA GLY A 524 -11.02 22.90 5.23
C GLY A 524 -12.21 23.62 4.60
N GLU A 525 -13.22 22.92 4.10
CA GLU A 525 -14.47 23.53 3.61
C GLU A 525 -15.24 24.24 4.75
N ARG A 526 -15.30 23.63 5.93
CA ARG A 526 -15.88 24.26 7.12
C ARG A 526 -15.08 25.49 7.56
N ALA A 527 -13.74 25.38 7.55
CA ALA A 527 -12.85 26.50 7.88
C ALA A 527 -13.00 27.64 6.86
N LEU A 528 -13.12 27.32 5.57
CA LEU A 528 -13.37 28.32 4.53
C LEU A 528 -14.70 29.06 4.73
N ALA A 529 -15.76 28.34 5.09
CA ALA A 529 -17.05 28.96 5.40
C ALA A 529 -16.94 29.92 6.61
N VAL A 530 -16.19 29.56 7.65
CA VAL A 530 -15.91 30.44 8.79
C VAL A 530 -15.12 31.69 8.34
N TRP A 531 -14.09 31.52 7.51
CA TRP A 531 -13.35 32.63 6.95
C TRP A 531 -14.19 33.57 6.09
N ALA A 532 -15.08 33.03 5.27
CA ALA A 532 -16.03 33.81 4.47
C ALA A 532 -16.94 34.67 5.37
N VAL A 533 -17.49 34.09 6.43
CA VAL A 533 -18.30 34.82 7.40
C VAL A 533 -17.50 35.91 8.12
N LEU A 534 -16.28 35.59 8.57
CA LEU A 534 -15.40 36.56 9.23
C LEU A 534 -15.01 37.70 8.30
N SER A 535 -14.79 37.43 7.02
CA SER A 535 -14.45 38.47 6.03
C SER A 535 -15.62 39.39 5.72
N VAL A 536 -16.83 38.86 5.66
CA VAL A 536 -18.04 39.64 5.32
C VAL A 536 -18.59 40.40 6.54
N VAL A 537 -18.52 39.82 7.72
CA VAL A 537 -19.14 40.38 8.93
C VAL A 537 -18.10 40.88 9.94
N GLY A 538 -17.07 40.12 10.18
CA GLY A 538 -16.09 40.38 11.26
C GLY A 538 -15.13 41.52 10.95
N ILE A 539 -14.50 41.53 9.77
CA ILE A 539 -13.53 42.58 9.39
C ILE A 539 -14.20 43.93 9.23
N PRO A 540 -15.36 44.05 8.52
CA PRO A 540 -16.10 45.31 8.47
C PRO A 540 -16.58 45.80 9.84
N TRP A 541 -17.01 44.89 10.70
CA TRP A 541 -17.44 45.22 12.05
C TRP A 541 -16.29 45.70 12.95
N LEU A 542 -15.12 45.06 12.88
CA LEU A 542 -13.91 45.47 13.59
C LEU A 542 -13.42 46.83 13.08
N PHE A 543 -13.44 47.03 11.74
CA PHE A 543 -13.08 48.32 11.12
C PHE A 543 -14.04 49.41 11.53
N TRP A 544 -15.37 49.16 11.54
CA TRP A 544 -16.37 50.11 12.00
C TRP A 544 -16.24 50.44 13.49
N ARG A 545 -15.93 49.45 14.33
CA ARG A 545 -15.70 49.61 15.77
C ARG A 545 -14.42 50.39 16.03
N TRP A 546 -13.35 50.13 15.30
CA TRP A 546 -12.09 50.87 15.36
C TRP A 546 -12.25 52.31 14.87
N TRP A 547 -12.98 52.53 13.78
CA TRP A 547 -13.29 53.85 13.26
C TRP A 547 -14.15 54.67 14.25
N ARG A 548 -15.20 54.06 14.84
CA ARG A 548 -15.99 54.72 15.92
C ARG A 548 -15.15 55.07 17.15
N ALA A 549 -14.24 54.18 17.60
CA ALA A 549 -13.38 54.47 18.74
C ALA A 549 -12.46 55.67 18.49
N ARG A 550 -12.01 55.90 17.23
CA ARG A 550 -11.21 57.06 16.85
C ARG A 550 -12.04 58.33 16.71
N THR A 551 -13.27 58.25 16.28
CA THR A 551 -14.13 59.43 16.11
C THR A 551 -14.69 59.98 17.44
N VAL A 552 -14.72 59.18 18.48
CA VAL A 552 -15.15 59.58 19.84
C VAL A 552 -14.00 60.22 20.62
N SER A 553 -12.72 60.04 20.22
CA SER A 553 -11.55 60.59 20.88
C SER A 553 -11.16 62.01 20.37
N VAL A 554 -11.95 62.60 19.49
CA VAL A 554 -11.70 63.95 18.88
C VAL A 554 -12.81 64.94 19.26
N ARG A 555 -13.59 64.67 20.33
CA ARG A 555 -14.49 65.67 20.92
C ARG A 555 -14.09 65.97 22.35
#